data_50b8b58f891d989f8fd5c4e11f416d75
#
_entry.id   50b8b58f891d989f8fd5c4e11f416d75
#
_cell.length_a   1.000
_cell.length_b   1.000
_cell.length_c   1.000
_cell.angle_alpha   90.00
_cell.angle_beta   90.00
_cell.angle_gamma   90.00
#
_symmetry.space_group_name_H-M   'P 1'
#
loop_
_entity.id
_entity.type
_entity.pdbx_description
1 polymer ?
#
loop_
_entity_poly.entity_id
_entity_poly.type
_entity_poly.pdbx_seq_one_letter_code
_entity_poly.pdbx_strand_id
1 'polypeptide(L)'
;MTILLSTLNARYTHASLGLRYLLANMGPLQAQTRLQEFVIGTKTTELVERILVNKPRIIGFGVYIWNVEETTKLVAMLKRVAPEVIIVLGGPEVSHEAGEQEIVKLADYLITGWGDVTFPKLCGEILNGPKPLMKIHAGVQAPLAELQLPYSLYTDDDIRHRTIYVEASRGCPFKCEFCLSALDKTAWPFALENFLAEMESLHARGARLFKFVDRTFNLNIKTSLKIMQFFLDKIEANPDDPIYAHFELVPDHLPDALKEGISKFPPGALQFEIGIQSFNPEVQSLVSRKQDNQKAADNIRWLCEESNAHLHVDLIAGLPGEDEASFAAGFNKLVALKPHEIQFGILKRLRGTPIIRHTENYGMVFDPHPPYTILANKQLDFMSMQRLVRFARYWDLVANSGRFANTVQWMLGDAPFENFMDFSNWLYAHTDATHRIAMERLAKLVAQWLQTRGMSAVEANALLASDYAGGAQAAVHGKPSEVSTSGAKVRPDVALPQRQARHLAS
;
A
#
# COMPACT_ATOMS: atom_id res chain seq x y z
N MET A 1 -3.30 -31.18 -11.34
CA MET A 1 -3.77 -29.99 -10.58
C MET A 1 -5.25 -29.76 -10.91
N THR A 2 -6.11 -29.54 -9.91
CA THR A 2 -7.55 -29.38 -10.17
C THR A 2 -8.00 -27.93 -10.00
N ILE A 3 -7.42 -27.23 -9.04
CA ILE A 3 -7.76 -25.85 -8.68
C ILE A 3 -6.51 -24.96 -8.78
N LEU A 4 -6.66 -23.81 -9.43
CA LEU A 4 -5.64 -22.77 -9.49
C LEU A 4 -6.16 -21.52 -8.80
N LEU A 5 -5.42 -21.01 -7.84
CA LEU A 5 -5.58 -19.66 -7.29
C LEU A 5 -4.64 -18.72 -8.01
N SER A 6 -5.12 -17.58 -8.49
CA SER A 6 -4.30 -16.64 -9.25
C SER A 6 -4.69 -15.19 -9.02
N THR A 7 -3.75 -14.30 -9.23
CA THR A 7 -3.95 -12.85 -9.29
C THR A 7 -2.82 -12.20 -10.08
N LEU A 8 -3.05 -10.97 -10.53
CA LEU A 8 -2.04 -10.10 -11.12
C LEU A 8 -1.64 -9.05 -10.08
N ASN A 9 -0.44 -9.18 -9.54
CA ASN A 9 0.11 -8.22 -8.58
C ASN A 9 0.57 -6.94 -9.29
N ALA A 10 0.51 -5.80 -8.62
CA ALA A 10 0.99 -4.53 -9.17
C ALA A 10 2.50 -4.54 -9.45
N ARG A 11 3.27 -5.28 -8.65
CA ARG A 11 4.73 -5.51 -8.84
C ARG A 11 5.10 -6.90 -8.35
N TYR A 12 6.24 -7.42 -8.81
CA TYR A 12 6.79 -8.72 -8.37
C TYR A 12 7.04 -8.78 -6.85
N THR A 13 7.45 -7.67 -6.26
CA THR A 13 7.73 -7.59 -4.82
C THR A 13 6.50 -7.80 -3.91
N HIS A 14 5.29 -7.76 -4.47
CA HIS A 14 4.07 -8.01 -3.71
C HIS A 14 3.67 -9.48 -3.79
N ALA A 15 3.44 -10.10 -2.63
CA ALA A 15 2.89 -11.44 -2.51
C ALA A 15 1.45 -11.37 -2.01
N SER A 16 0.54 -12.10 -2.64
CA SER A 16 -0.88 -12.09 -2.26
C SER A 16 -1.12 -12.86 -0.96
N LEU A 17 -1.32 -12.15 0.15
CA LEU A 17 -1.69 -12.74 1.45
C LEU A 17 -3.07 -13.40 1.36
N GLY A 18 -4.05 -12.73 0.74
CA GLY A 18 -5.43 -13.25 0.64
C GLY A 18 -5.50 -14.60 -0.09
N LEU A 19 -4.76 -14.79 -1.19
CA LEU A 19 -4.73 -16.09 -1.87
C LEU A 19 -4.02 -17.18 -1.07
N ARG A 20 -3.03 -16.80 -0.24
CA ARG A 20 -2.39 -17.74 0.69
C ARG A 20 -3.36 -18.17 1.80
N TYR A 21 -4.18 -17.27 2.31
CA TYR A 21 -5.27 -17.62 3.23
C TYR A 21 -6.27 -18.60 2.59
N LEU A 22 -6.70 -18.34 1.35
CA LEU A 22 -7.56 -19.27 0.63
C LEU A 22 -6.89 -20.65 0.53
N LEU A 23 -5.63 -20.70 0.11
CA LEU A 23 -4.87 -21.97 -0.04
C LEU A 23 -4.74 -22.70 1.31
N ALA A 24 -4.42 -21.99 2.40
CA ALA A 24 -4.30 -22.58 3.74
C ALA A 24 -5.60 -23.22 4.22
N ASN A 25 -6.75 -22.64 3.81
CA ASN A 25 -8.08 -23.05 4.26
C ASN A 25 -8.84 -23.95 3.26
N MET A 26 -8.15 -24.48 2.24
CA MET A 26 -8.75 -25.41 1.27
C MET A 26 -9.13 -26.78 1.84
N GLY A 27 -8.73 -27.11 3.07
CA GLY A 27 -8.97 -28.40 3.69
C GLY A 27 -8.53 -29.57 2.80
N PRO A 28 -9.40 -30.59 2.56
CA PRO A 28 -9.04 -31.74 1.70
C PRO A 28 -8.67 -31.38 0.27
N LEU A 29 -9.06 -30.20 -0.21
CA LEU A 29 -8.75 -29.74 -1.56
C LEU A 29 -7.37 -29.08 -1.67
N GLN A 30 -6.66 -28.84 -0.57
CA GLN A 30 -5.37 -28.14 -0.57
C GLN A 30 -4.32 -28.88 -1.42
N ALA A 31 -4.23 -30.20 -1.32
CA ALA A 31 -3.23 -30.99 -2.06
C ALA A 31 -3.39 -30.88 -3.58
N GLN A 32 -4.58 -30.60 -4.09
CA GLN A 32 -4.88 -30.45 -5.53
C GLN A 32 -5.02 -28.97 -5.96
N THR A 33 -4.77 -28.01 -5.03
CA THR A 33 -4.79 -26.59 -5.29
C THR A 33 -3.36 -26.04 -5.43
N ARG A 34 -3.16 -25.11 -6.35
CA ARG A 34 -1.89 -24.40 -6.54
C ARG A 34 -2.15 -22.90 -6.55
N LEU A 35 -1.15 -22.14 -6.11
CA LEU A 35 -1.10 -20.70 -6.20
C LEU A 35 -0.12 -20.30 -7.31
N GLN A 36 -0.56 -19.44 -8.22
CA GLN A 36 0.29 -18.86 -9.26
C GLN A 36 0.00 -17.37 -9.40
N GLU A 37 0.99 -16.57 -9.05
CA GLU A 37 0.91 -15.11 -9.10
C GLU A 37 1.62 -14.59 -10.34
N PHE A 38 1.04 -13.56 -10.94
CA PHE A 38 1.60 -12.84 -12.10
C PHE A 38 1.75 -11.36 -11.75
N VAL A 39 2.27 -10.59 -12.69
CA VAL A 39 2.41 -9.13 -12.56
C VAL A 39 1.63 -8.48 -13.70
N ILE A 40 0.98 -7.34 -13.41
CA ILE A 40 0.34 -6.51 -14.43
C ILE A 40 1.34 -6.14 -15.53
N GLY A 41 0.84 -5.92 -16.76
CA GLY A 41 1.67 -5.65 -17.94
C GLY A 41 2.22 -6.89 -18.62
N THR A 42 1.97 -8.11 -18.11
CA THR A 42 2.29 -9.36 -18.81
C THR A 42 1.26 -9.59 -19.92
N LYS A 43 1.71 -10.00 -21.11
CA LYS A 43 0.80 -10.25 -22.25
C LYS A 43 -0.27 -11.28 -21.88
N THR A 44 -1.54 -10.98 -22.18
CA THR A 44 -2.68 -11.85 -21.87
C THR A 44 -2.52 -13.27 -22.45
N THR A 45 -1.97 -13.41 -23.65
CA THR A 45 -1.71 -14.72 -24.28
C THR A 45 -0.71 -15.56 -23.51
N GLU A 46 0.37 -14.94 -22.98
CA GLU A 46 1.35 -15.62 -22.15
C GLU A 46 0.75 -16.07 -20.81
N LEU A 47 -0.12 -15.22 -20.22
CA LEU A 47 -0.85 -15.58 -19.00
C LEU A 47 -1.74 -16.79 -19.23
N VAL A 48 -2.53 -16.80 -20.30
CA VAL A 48 -3.42 -17.91 -20.66
C VAL A 48 -2.63 -19.19 -20.87
N GLU A 49 -1.53 -19.15 -21.65
CA GLU A 49 -0.65 -20.30 -21.87
C GLU A 49 -0.14 -20.88 -20.55
N ARG A 50 0.46 -20.06 -19.70
CA ARG A 50 1.03 -20.46 -18.41
C ARG A 50 -0.02 -21.01 -17.44
N ILE A 51 -1.25 -20.53 -17.48
CA ILE A 51 -2.37 -21.02 -16.70
C ILE A 51 -2.82 -22.39 -17.21
N LEU A 52 -3.02 -22.54 -18.52
CA LEU A 52 -3.60 -23.74 -19.12
C LEU A 52 -2.63 -24.92 -19.22
N VAL A 53 -1.30 -24.71 -19.14
CA VAL A 53 -0.30 -25.80 -19.06
C VAL A 53 -0.68 -26.85 -18.01
N ASN A 54 -1.20 -26.42 -16.88
CA ASN A 54 -1.57 -27.28 -15.76
C ASN A 54 -3.01 -27.87 -15.87
N LYS A 55 -3.77 -27.55 -16.89
CA LYS A 55 -5.13 -28.01 -17.17
C LYS A 55 -6.06 -27.89 -15.93
N PRO A 56 -6.19 -26.70 -15.31
CA PRO A 56 -7.06 -26.51 -14.16
C PRO A 56 -8.53 -26.72 -14.53
N ARG A 57 -9.33 -27.31 -13.65
CA ARG A 57 -10.79 -27.37 -13.78
C ARG A 57 -11.46 -26.11 -13.22
N ILE A 58 -10.89 -25.55 -12.16
CA ILE A 58 -11.36 -24.34 -11.48
C ILE A 58 -10.20 -23.35 -11.39
N ILE A 59 -10.45 -22.08 -11.71
CA ILE A 59 -9.52 -20.97 -11.45
C ILE A 59 -10.21 -19.94 -10.56
N GLY A 60 -9.62 -19.68 -9.39
CA GLY A 60 -10.02 -18.60 -8.48
C GLY A 60 -9.16 -17.36 -8.71
N PHE A 61 -9.76 -16.25 -9.14
CA PHE A 61 -9.04 -14.99 -9.32
C PHE A 61 -9.28 -14.01 -8.16
N GLY A 62 -8.18 -13.50 -7.59
CA GLY A 62 -8.19 -12.33 -6.70
C GLY A 62 -8.21 -11.04 -7.52
N VAL A 63 -9.31 -10.29 -7.44
CA VAL A 63 -9.55 -9.09 -8.25
C VAL A 63 -9.50 -7.83 -7.38
N TYR A 64 -8.65 -6.90 -7.77
CA TYR A 64 -8.38 -5.65 -7.09
C TYR A 64 -8.46 -4.48 -8.08
N ILE A 65 -8.59 -3.27 -7.57
CA ILE A 65 -8.69 -2.05 -8.38
C ILE A 65 -7.53 -1.88 -9.39
N TRP A 66 -6.34 -2.38 -9.08
CA TRP A 66 -5.17 -2.26 -9.97
C TRP A 66 -5.09 -3.31 -11.08
N ASN A 67 -5.86 -4.40 -10.96
CA ASN A 67 -5.75 -5.52 -11.91
C ASN A 67 -7.06 -5.87 -12.61
N VAL A 68 -8.18 -5.24 -12.28
CA VAL A 68 -9.50 -5.62 -12.80
C VAL A 68 -9.55 -5.56 -14.33
N GLU A 69 -8.97 -4.56 -14.97
CA GLU A 69 -8.99 -4.43 -16.44
C GLU A 69 -8.22 -5.56 -17.13
N GLU A 70 -7.00 -5.85 -16.64
CA GLU A 70 -6.19 -6.92 -17.22
C GLU A 70 -6.76 -8.30 -16.89
N THR A 71 -7.30 -8.47 -15.68
CA THR A 71 -7.99 -9.73 -15.31
C THR A 71 -9.25 -9.93 -16.14
N THR A 72 -9.99 -8.87 -16.48
CA THR A 72 -11.16 -8.95 -17.37
C THR A 72 -10.76 -9.49 -18.77
N LYS A 73 -9.68 -8.93 -19.34
CA LYS A 73 -9.14 -9.42 -20.62
C LYS A 73 -8.69 -10.87 -20.54
N LEU A 74 -8.05 -11.24 -19.43
CA LEU A 74 -7.60 -12.61 -19.17
C LEU A 74 -8.76 -13.59 -19.05
N VAL A 75 -9.80 -13.26 -18.28
CA VAL A 75 -11.02 -14.08 -18.15
C VAL A 75 -11.75 -14.22 -19.47
N ALA A 76 -11.90 -13.12 -20.24
CA ALA A 76 -12.53 -13.15 -21.56
C ALA A 76 -11.79 -14.10 -22.51
N MET A 77 -10.46 -14.09 -22.52
CA MET A 77 -9.66 -14.98 -23.37
C MET A 77 -9.73 -16.44 -22.89
N LEU A 78 -9.64 -16.69 -21.58
CA LEU A 78 -9.80 -18.03 -21.00
C LEU A 78 -11.14 -18.65 -21.37
N LYS A 79 -12.24 -17.90 -21.27
CA LYS A 79 -13.58 -18.39 -21.63
C LYS A 79 -13.75 -18.66 -23.13
N ARG A 80 -12.88 -18.11 -23.97
CA ARG A 80 -12.87 -18.42 -25.42
C ARG A 80 -12.07 -19.67 -25.77
N VAL A 81 -10.91 -19.87 -25.14
CA VAL A 81 -9.99 -20.96 -25.52
C VAL A 81 -10.18 -22.22 -24.67
N ALA A 82 -10.79 -22.10 -23.49
CA ALA A 82 -11.06 -23.19 -22.56
C ALA A 82 -12.42 -22.94 -21.84
N PRO A 83 -13.55 -22.97 -22.56
CA PRO A 83 -14.87 -22.62 -22.02
C PRO A 83 -15.33 -23.56 -20.90
N GLU A 84 -14.77 -24.78 -20.82
CA GLU A 84 -15.05 -25.78 -19.78
C GLU A 84 -14.44 -25.41 -18.43
N VAL A 85 -13.42 -24.56 -18.39
CA VAL A 85 -12.78 -24.12 -17.15
C VAL A 85 -13.71 -23.18 -16.38
N ILE A 86 -13.95 -23.53 -15.13
CA ILE A 86 -14.80 -22.75 -14.23
C ILE A 86 -14.01 -21.58 -13.63
N ILE A 87 -14.47 -20.37 -13.83
CA ILE A 87 -13.87 -19.14 -13.29
C ILE A 87 -14.65 -18.69 -12.06
N VAL A 88 -13.97 -18.59 -10.91
CA VAL A 88 -14.50 -18.06 -9.67
C VAL A 88 -13.77 -16.75 -9.34
N LEU A 89 -14.51 -15.67 -9.18
CA LEU A 89 -13.95 -14.38 -8.80
C LEU A 89 -14.10 -14.13 -7.30
N GLY A 90 -13.17 -13.39 -6.74
CA GLY A 90 -13.24 -12.86 -5.38
C GLY A 90 -12.36 -11.62 -5.26
N GLY A 91 -12.42 -10.96 -4.12
CA GLY A 91 -11.63 -9.76 -3.83
C GLY A 91 -12.47 -8.49 -3.76
N PRO A 92 -11.87 -7.40 -3.24
CA PRO A 92 -12.62 -6.20 -2.89
C PRO A 92 -13.26 -5.50 -4.09
N GLU A 93 -12.65 -5.55 -5.27
CA GLU A 93 -13.15 -4.85 -6.45
C GLU A 93 -14.46 -5.44 -6.96
N VAL A 94 -14.62 -6.74 -6.91
CA VAL A 94 -15.81 -7.44 -7.43
C VAL A 94 -16.87 -7.73 -6.37
N SER A 95 -16.58 -7.47 -5.09
CA SER A 95 -17.51 -7.72 -3.98
C SER A 95 -18.71 -6.77 -3.95
N HIS A 96 -18.62 -5.64 -4.64
CA HIS A 96 -19.65 -4.60 -4.67
C HIS A 96 -20.01 -4.21 -6.10
N GLU A 97 -21.23 -3.71 -6.33
CA GLU A 97 -21.70 -3.28 -7.66
C GLU A 97 -21.50 -4.37 -8.75
N ALA A 98 -21.63 -5.64 -8.34
CA ALA A 98 -21.25 -6.80 -9.17
C ALA A 98 -22.03 -6.89 -10.50
N GLY A 99 -23.31 -6.49 -10.51
CA GLY A 99 -24.17 -6.55 -11.71
C GLY A 99 -23.72 -5.66 -12.87
N GLU A 100 -22.97 -4.61 -12.59
CA GLU A 100 -22.47 -3.65 -13.57
C GLU A 100 -21.13 -4.06 -14.19
N GLN A 101 -20.42 -4.99 -13.58
CA GLN A 101 -19.05 -5.32 -13.94
C GLN A 101 -18.97 -6.38 -15.04
N GLU A 102 -18.26 -6.09 -16.12
CA GLU A 102 -18.07 -7.00 -17.24
C GLU A 102 -17.37 -8.30 -16.81
N ILE A 103 -16.34 -8.20 -15.98
CA ILE A 103 -15.62 -9.38 -15.48
C ILE A 103 -16.56 -10.37 -14.78
N VAL A 104 -17.54 -9.85 -14.02
CA VAL A 104 -18.53 -10.68 -13.33
C VAL A 104 -19.48 -11.35 -14.33
N LYS A 105 -19.86 -10.65 -15.43
CA LYS A 105 -20.69 -11.25 -16.48
C LYS A 105 -20.00 -12.41 -17.17
N LEU A 106 -18.70 -12.30 -17.38
CA LEU A 106 -17.85 -13.32 -18.06
C LEU A 106 -17.58 -14.55 -17.19
N ALA A 107 -17.40 -14.38 -15.88
CA ALA A 107 -17.08 -15.47 -14.95
C ALA A 107 -18.27 -16.40 -14.68
N ASP A 108 -17.99 -17.59 -14.17
CA ASP A 108 -19.03 -18.55 -13.78
C ASP A 108 -19.59 -18.23 -12.40
N TYR A 109 -18.72 -17.91 -11.43
CA TYR A 109 -19.10 -17.62 -10.03
C TYR A 109 -18.37 -16.39 -9.50
N LEU A 110 -19.00 -15.78 -8.49
CA LEU A 110 -18.44 -14.67 -7.70
C LEU A 110 -18.66 -14.98 -6.20
N ILE A 111 -17.60 -14.81 -5.42
CA ILE A 111 -17.69 -14.78 -3.94
C ILE A 111 -17.45 -13.35 -3.49
N THR A 112 -18.43 -12.77 -2.81
CA THR A 112 -18.35 -11.43 -2.24
C THR A 112 -17.92 -11.49 -0.77
N GLY A 113 -17.13 -10.51 -0.31
CA GLY A 113 -16.65 -10.48 1.07
C GLY A 113 -15.59 -11.56 1.38
N TRP A 114 -15.71 -12.24 2.52
CA TRP A 114 -14.72 -13.19 3.01
C TRP A 114 -14.81 -14.53 2.28
N GLY A 115 -13.71 -14.94 1.66
CA GLY A 115 -13.66 -16.17 0.85
C GLY A 115 -13.15 -17.42 1.57
N ASP A 116 -12.56 -17.28 2.75
CA ASP A 116 -11.75 -18.32 3.41
C ASP A 116 -12.49 -19.67 3.56
N VAL A 117 -13.79 -19.63 3.87
CA VAL A 117 -14.64 -20.82 4.03
C VAL A 117 -15.50 -21.07 2.79
N THR A 118 -15.98 -20.01 2.15
CA THR A 118 -16.93 -20.10 1.04
C THR A 118 -16.27 -20.64 -0.23
N PHE A 119 -15.01 -20.27 -0.51
CA PHE A 119 -14.31 -20.72 -1.70
C PHE A 119 -14.04 -22.24 -1.72
N PRO A 120 -13.47 -22.86 -0.67
CA PRO A 120 -13.29 -24.31 -0.65
C PRO A 120 -14.62 -25.07 -0.70
N LYS A 121 -15.68 -24.57 -0.04
CA LYS A 121 -17.01 -25.16 -0.11
C LYS A 121 -17.54 -25.14 -1.54
N LEU A 122 -17.51 -23.99 -2.22
CA LEU A 122 -17.94 -23.85 -3.62
C LEU A 122 -17.15 -24.77 -4.56
N CYS A 123 -15.82 -24.84 -4.38
CA CYS A 123 -14.99 -25.76 -5.15
C CYS A 123 -15.40 -27.23 -4.96
N GLY A 124 -15.69 -27.62 -3.71
CA GLY A 124 -16.17 -28.99 -3.40
C GLY A 124 -17.49 -29.31 -4.08
N GLU A 125 -18.44 -28.39 -4.07
CA GLU A 125 -19.73 -28.52 -4.75
C GLU A 125 -19.56 -28.65 -6.27
N ILE A 126 -18.72 -27.83 -6.89
CA ILE A 126 -18.43 -27.86 -8.34
C ILE A 126 -17.76 -29.18 -8.76
N LEU A 127 -16.88 -29.73 -7.92
CA LEU A 127 -16.11 -30.94 -8.25
C LEU A 127 -16.90 -32.25 -8.05
N ASN A 128 -17.76 -32.29 -7.05
CA ASN A 128 -18.37 -33.55 -6.56
C ASN A 128 -19.90 -33.61 -6.65
N GLY A 129 -20.56 -32.53 -7.04
CA GLY A 129 -22.01 -32.44 -7.10
C GLY A 129 -22.56 -31.77 -8.34
N PRO A 130 -23.88 -31.54 -8.39
CA PRO A 130 -24.44 -30.66 -9.38
C PRO A 130 -23.90 -29.24 -9.20
N LYS A 131 -23.58 -28.58 -10.31
CA LYS A 131 -23.06 -27.18 -10.24
C LYS A 131 -24.11 -26.26 -9.58
N PRO A 132 -23.69 -25.40 -8.63
CA PRO A 132 -24.60 -24.43 -8.03
C PRO A 132 -25.26 -23.54 -9.10
N LEU A 133 -26.56 -23.31 -8.93
CA LEU A 133 -27.32 -22.46 -9.87
C LEU A 133 -27.07 -20.95 -9.62
N MET A 134 -26.80 -20.58 -8.38
CA MET A 134 -26.53 -19.20 -8.03
C MET A 134 -25.11 -18.82 -8.46
N LYS A 135 -25.00 -17.72 -9.19
CA LYS A 135 -23.70 -17.18 -9.62
C LYS A 135 -22.96 -16.42 -8.51
N ILE A 136 -23.68 -15.71 -7.66
CA ILE A 136 -23.11 -14.85 -6.61
C ILE A 136 -23.32 -15.52 -5.26
N HIS A 137 -22.24 -15.75 -4.55
CA HIS A 137 -22.20 -16.33 -3.21
C HIS A 137 -21.70 -15.28 -2.21
N ALA A 138 -22.49 -15.02 -1.18
CA ALA A 138 -22.01 -14.20 -0.06
C ALA A 138 -20.96 -14.97 0.74
N GLY A 139 -19.82 -14.37 0.97
CA GLY A 139 -18.76 -14.94 1.78
C GLY A 139 -19.17 -15.04 3.24
N VAL A 140 -18.87 -16.18 3.85
CA VAL A 140 -19.13 -16.41 5.27
C VAL A 140 -17.95 -15.92 6.09
N GLN A 141 -18.23 -15.02 7.03
CA GLN A 141 -17.24 -14.57 8.00
C GLN A 141 -17.06 -15.66 9.07
N ALA A 142 -15.95 -16.41 8.97
CA ALA A 142 -15.61 -17.40 9.98
C ALA A 142 -14.94 -16.74 11.20
N PRO A 143 -15.07 -17.32 12.41
CA PRO A 143 -14.22 -16.94 13.53
C PRO A 143 -12.73 -17.08 13.14
N LEU A 144 -11.93 -16.05 13.39
CA LEU A 144 -10.51 -16.08 12.99
C LEU A 144 -9.71 -17.19 13.68
N ALA A 145 -10.16 -17.64 14.84
CA ALA A 145 -9.55 -18.77 15.56
C ALA A 145 -9.69 -20.13 14.83
N GLU A 146 -10.63 -20.23 13.90
CA GLU A 146 -10.86 -21.45 13.10
C GLU A 146 -10.06 -21.46 11.79
N LEU A 147 -9.51 -20.30 11.39
CA LEU A 147 -8.73 -20.18 10.17
C LEU A 147 -7.30 -20.65 10.37
N GLN A 148 -6.82 -21.42 9.39
CA GLN A 148 -5.40 -21.74 9.29
C GLN A 148 -4.61 -20.52 8.83
N LEU A 149 -3.56 -20.18 9.57
CA LEU A 149 -2.65 -19.08 9.19
C LEU A 149 -1.81 -19.50 7.98
N PRO A 150 -1.56 -18.57 7.03
CA PRO A 150 -1.02 -18.92 5.72
C PRO A 150 0.51 -18.81 5.63
N TYR A 151 1.22 -18.50 6.71
CA TYR A 151 2.59 -18.01 6.65
C TYR A 151 3.60 -19.10 6.26
N SER A 152 3.33 -20.36 6.53
CA SER A 152 4.09 -21.49 6.04
C SER A 152 4.09 -21.65 4.51
N LEU A 153 3.10 -21.02 3.84
CA LEU A 153 2.95 -21.05 2.37
C LEU A 153 3.78 -19.98 1.63
N TYR A 154 4.43 -19.07 2.34
CA TYR A 154 5.49 -18.27 1.73
C TYR A 154 6.65 -19.19 1.37
N THR A 155 7.04 -19.18 0.10
CA THR A 155 8.23 -19.94 -0.36
C THR A 155 9.52 -19.27 0.08
N ASP A 156 10.64 -19.98 0.01
CA ASP A 156 11.95 -19.38 0.30
C ASP A 156 12.31 -18.30 -0.72
N ASP A 157 11.77 -18.38 -1.95
CA ASP A 157 11.89 -17.33 -2.96
C ASP A 157 11.09 -16.09 -2.57
N ASP A 158 9.85 -16.26 -2.06
CA ASP A 158 9.07 -15.14 -1.53
C ASP A 158 9.80 -14.44 -0.39
N ILE A 159 10.33 -15.21 0.57
CA ILE A 159 11.04 -14.67 1.74
C ILE A 159 12.27 -13.87 1.32
N ARG A 160 12.99 -14.32 0.28
CA ARG A 160 14.21 -13.63 -0.19
C ARG A 160 13.94 -12.38 -1.04
N HIS A 161 12.85 -12.34 -1.80
CA HIS A 161 12.69 -11.36 -2.86
C HIS A 161 11.41 -10.53 -2.77
N ARG A 162 10.49 -10.84 -1.83
CA ARG A 162 9.20 -10.18 -1.71
C ARG A 162 8.98 -9.59 -0.31
N THR A 163 8.09 -8.62 -0.24
CA THR A 163 7.57 -8.11 1.03
C THR A 163 6.68 -9.18 1.66
N ILE A 164 6.97 -9.54 2.91
CA ILE A 164 6.15 -10.47 3.67
C ILE A 164 5.01 -9.72 4.32
N TYR A 165 3.82 -9.91 3.80
CA TYR A 165 2.59 -9.36 4.36
C TYR A 165 2.09 -10.24 5.48
N VAL A 166 1.74 -9.61 6.61
CA VAL A 166 1.20 -10.27 7.80
C VAL A 166 0.02 -9.49 8.35
N GLU A 167 -0.88 -10.16 9.07
CA GLU A 167 -1.99 -9.52 9.77
C GLU A 167 -2.20 -10.12 11.16
N ALA A 168 -2.27 -9.27 12.17
CA ALA A 168 -2.65 -9.65 13.53
C ALA A 168 -4.15 -9.42 13.79
N SER A 169 -4.82 -8.65 12.92
CA SER A 169 -6.26 -8.40 12.96
C SER A 169 -6.83 -8.09 11.57
N ARG A 170 -8.12 -8.36 11.37
CA ARG A 170 -8.87 -7.99 10.16
C ARG A 170 -9.93 -6.96 10.45
N GLY A 171 -10.17 -6.06 9.48
CA GLY A 171 -11.19 -5.03 9.53
C GLY A 171 -10.73 -3.75 10.22
N CYS A 172 -11.68 -2.82 10.41
CA CYS A 172 -11.43 -1.52 11.01
C CYS A 172 -12.70 -1.01 11.69
N PRO A 173 -12.65 -0.52 12.95
CA PRO A 173 -13.82 -0.01 13.66
C PRO A 173 -14.23 1.40 13.21
N PHE A 174 -13.35 2.11 12.49
CA PHE A 174 -13.61 3.46 11.98
C PHE A 174 -14.48 3.41 10.73
N LYS A 175 -15.22 4.51 10.49
CA LYS A 175 -16.25 4.58 9.45
C LYS A 175 -15.90 5.56 8.33
N CYS A 176 -14.61 5.74 8.05
CA CYS A 176 -14.15 6.65 6.99
C CYS A 176 -14.76 6.26 5.65
N GLU A 177 -15.55 7.15 5.03
CA GLU A 177 -16.41 6.81 3.90
C GLU A 177 -15.69 6.50 2.58
N PHE A 178 -14.44 6.87 2.47
CA PHE A 178 -13.58 6.55 1.32
C PHE A 178 -12.85 5.19 1.46
N CYS A 179 -12.98 4.51 2.63
CA CYS A 179 -12.19 3.33 2.95
C CYS A 179 -13.02 2.04 2.93
N LEU A 180 -12.56 1.03 2.19
CA LEU A 180 -13.21 -0.30 2.16
C LEU A 180 -13.15 -1.02 3.50
N SER A 181 -12.09 -0.86 4.27
CA SER A 181 -11.95 -1.53 5.57
C SER A 181 -12.98 -1.06 6.61
N ALA A 182 -13.60 0.11 6.40
CA ALA A 182 -14.68 0.63 7.24
C ALA A 182 -16.00 -0.16 7.09
N LEU A 183 -16.12 -1.00 6.07
CA LEU A 183 -17.30 -1.84 5.84
C LEU A 183 -17.39 -3.01 6.83
N ASP A 184 -16.27 -3.46 7.37
CA ASP A 184 -16.22 -4.53 8.39
C ASP A 184 -16.69 -4.09 9.79
N LYS A 185 -16.76 -2.79 10.06
CA LYS A 185 -17.30 -2.16 11.29
C LYS A 185 -16.59 -2.51 12.61
N THR A 186 -15.64 -3.42 12.62
CA THR A 186 -14.83 -3.81 13.77
C THR A 186 -13.48 -4.36 13.34
N ALA A 187 -12.54 -4.45 14.28
CA ALA A 187 -11.29 -5.17 14.08
C ALA A 187 -11.38 -6.52 14.81
N TRP A 188 -11.21 -7.61 14.07
CA TRP A 188 -11.22 -8.99 14.56
C TRP A 188 -9.79 -9.45 14.82
N PRO A 189 -9.37 -9.70 16.08
CA PRO A 189 -8.01 -10.15 16.35
C PRO A 189 -7.83 -11.64 16.05
N PHE A 190 -6.66 -12.03 15.57
CA PHE A 190 -6.18 -13.40 15.60
C PHE A 190 -5.69 -13.77 17.03
N ALA A 191 -5.58 -15.07 17.32
CA ALA A 191 -4.95 -15.53 18.55
C ALA A 191 -3.47 -15.13 18.54
N LEU A 192 -3.08 -14.23 19.45
CA LEU A 192 -1.79 -13.56 19.43
C LEU A 192 -0.61 -14.54 19.54
N GLU A 193 -0.73 -15.54 20.39
CA GLU A 193 0.31 -16.57 20.59
C GLU A 193 0.55 -17.37 19.31
N ASN A 194 -0.50 -17.74 18.59
CA ASN A 194 -0.40 -18.44 17.30
C ASN A 194 0.25 -17.54 16.25
N PHE A 195 -0.19 -16.28 16.20
CA PHE A 195 0.41 -15.28 15.29
C PHE A 195 1.90 -15.09 15.54
N LEU A 196 2.32 -14.90 16.79
CA LEU A 196 3.73 -14.72 17.15
C LEU A 196 4.57 -15.97 16.86
N ALA A 197 4.03 -17.18 17.04
CA ALA A 197 4.70 -18.43 16.67
C ALA A 197 4.94 -18.51 15.15
N GLU A 198 4.01 -18.04 14.34
CA GLU A 198 4.19 -17.96 12.89
C GLU A 198 5.23 -16.89 12.50
N MET A 199 5.26 -15.74 13.21
CA MET A 199 6.29 -14.73 12.99
C MET A 199 7.68 -15.25 13.34
N GLU A 200 7.81 -16.03 14.42
CA GLU A 200 9.04 -16.74 14.78
C GLU A 200 9.50 -17.69 13.66
N SER A 201 8.57 -18.48 13.13
CA SER A 201 8.84 -19.40 12.02
C SER A 201 9.31 -18.66 10.76
N LEU A 202 8.63 -17.56 10.37
CA LEU A 202 9.04 -16.74 9.23
C LEU A 202 10.43 -16.13 9.45
N HIS A 203 10.71 -15.60 10.65
CA HIS A 203 12.00 -15.03 11.00
C HIS A 203 13.12 -16.10 10.92
N ALA A 204 12.89 -17.28 11.49
CA ALA A 204 13.82 -18.40 11.45
C ALA A 204 14.13 -18.86 10.00
N ARG A 205 13.16 -18.74 9.08
CA ARG A 205 13.33 -19.00 7.65
C ARG A 205 14.03 -17.87 6.89
N GLY A 206 14.33 -16.76 7.54
CA GLY A 206 15.06 -15.62 6.98
C GLY A 206 14.23 -14.42 6.58
N ALA A 207 12.95 -14.35 6.94
CA ALA A 207 12.15 -13.13 6.73
C ALA A 207 12.68 -11.99 7.61
N ARG A 208 12.86 -10.81 6.98
CA ARG A 208 13.37 -9.60 7.66
C ARG A 208 12.52 -8.37 7.39
N LEU A 209 11.70 -8.37 6.34
CA LEU A 209 10.82 -7.27 5.96
C LEU A 209 9.36 -7.68 6.21
N PHE A 210 8.75 -7.19 7.27
CA PHE A 210 7.38 -7.47 7.65
C PHE A 210 6.49 -6.25 7.41
N LYS A 211 5.48 -6.38 6.56
CA LYS A 211 4.47 -5.34 6.38
C LYS A 211 3.14 -5.83 6.93
N PHE A 212 2.68 -5.19 8.00
CA PHE A 212 1.36 -5.43 8.55
C PHE A 212 0.29 -4.80 7.66
N VAL A 213 -0.78 -5.55 7.42
CA VAL A 213 -1.95 -5.07 6.68
C VAL A 213 -3.11 -4.66 7.59
N ASP A 214 -2.88 -4.74 8.90
CA ASP A 214 -3.77 -4.21 9.94
C ASP A 214 -3.95 -2.70 9.74
N ARG A 215 -5.20 -2.24 9.61
CA ARG A 215 -5.52 -0.83 9.35
C ARG A 215 -5.37 0.09 10.56
N THR A 216 -5.18 -0.48 11.74
CA THR A 216 -5.20 0.24 13.01
C THR A 216 -4.40 -0.53 14.05
N PHE A 217 -3.09 -0.60 13.85
CA PHE A 217 -2.18 -1.37 14.71
C PHE A 217 -2.31 -1.01 16.20
N ASN A 218 -2.51 0.26 16.51
CA ASN A 218 -2.56 0.78 17.87
C ASN A 218 -3.94 0.79 18.55
N LEU A 219 -4.91 -0.01 18.08
CA LEU A 219 -6.20 -0.14 18.75
C LEU A 219 -6.10 -0.91 20.07
N ASN A 220 -5.41 -2.04 20.07
CA ASN A 220 -5.20 -2.85 21.26
C ASN A 220 -3.75 -2.71 21.73
N ILE A 221 -3.53 -1.79 22.68
CA ILE A 221 -2.20 -1.43 23.15
C ILE A 221 -1.41 -2.63 23.69
N LYS A 222 -2.06 -3.54 24.41
CA LYS A 222 -1.39 -4.74 24.95
C LYS A 222 -0.90 -5.66 23.83
N THR A 223 -1.70 -5.86 22.80
CA THR A 223 -1.33 -6.66 21.61
C THR A 223 -0.20 -5.96 20.85
N SER A 224 -0.32 -4.65 20.62
CA SER A 224 0.71 -3.87 19.91
C SER A 224 2.05 -3.95 20.62
N LEU A 225 2.07 -3.76 21.96
CA LEU A 225 3.31 -3.86 22.74
C LEU A 225 3.93 -5.26 22.70
N LYS A 226 3.15 -6.33 22.72
CA LYS A 226 3.68 -7.70 22.59
C LYS A 226 4.26 -7.95 21.20
N ILE A 227 3.62 -7.45 20.15
CA ILE A 227 4.15 -7.55 18.77
C ILE A 227 5.45 -6.74 18.65
N MET A 228 5.48 -5.52 19.16
CA MET A 228 6.69 -4.69 19.16
C MET A 228 7.82 -5.36 19.96
N GLN A 229 7.53 -5.94 21.12
CA GLN A 229 8.52 -6.65 21.92
C GLN A 229 9.13 -7.84 21.16
N PHE A 230 8.32 -8.60 20.40
CA PHE A 230 8.85 -9.65 19.52
C PHE A 230 9.94 -9.12 18.59
N PHE A 231 9.73 -7.97 17.93
CA PHE A 231 10.75 -7.39 17.05
C PHE A 231 11.97 -6.88 17.83
N LEU A 232 11.76 -6.23 18.97
CA LEU A 232 12.84 -5.75 19.84
C LEU A 232 13.72 -6.91 20.33
N ASP A 233 13.12 -8.02 20.76
CA ASP A 233 13.85 -9.21 21.19
C ASP A 233 14.74 -9.77 20.04
N LYS A 234 14.28 -9.72 18.78
CA LYS A 234 15.09 -10.15 17.63
C LYS A 234 16.23 -9.20 17.33
N ILE A 235 16.01 -7.90 17.44
CA ILE A 235 17.03 -6.87 17.26
C ILE A 235 18.09 -6.99 18.35
N GLU A 236 17.69 -7.17 19.60
CA GLU A 236 18.60 -7.34 20.73
C GLU A 236 19.45 -8.64 20.62
N ALA A 237 18.80 -9.74 20.21
CA ALA A 237 19.48 -11.03 20.05
C ALA A 237 20.51 -11.02 18.93
N ASN A 238 20.33 -10.24 17.87
CA ASN A 238 21.26 -10.12 16.76
C ASN A 238 21.21 -8.73 16.11
N PRO A 239 21.93 -7.75 16.66
CA PRO A 239 21.94 -6.38 16.14
C PRO A 239 22.46 -6.24 14.71
N ASP A 240 23.28 -7.19 14.24
CA ASP A 240 23.86 -7.22 12.90
C ASP A 240 22.92 -7.84 11.84
N ASP A 241 21.76 -8.35 12.26
CA ASP A 241 20.76 -8.96 11.37
C ASP A 241 19.47 -8.10 11.36
N PRO A 242 19.44 -7.00 10.61
CA PRO A 242 18.38 -6.00 10.68
C PRO A 242 17.02 -6.59 10.34
N ILE A 243 16.04 -6.30 11.16
CA ILE A 243 14.64 -6.63 10.95
C ILE A 243 13.83 -5.35 10.84
N TYR A 244 12.87 -5.34 9.94
CA TYR A 244 12.05 -4.18 9.64
C TYR A 244 10.57 -4.50 9.76
N ALA A 245 9.84 -3.67 10.47
CA ALA A 245 8.40 -3.75 10.65
C ALA A 245 7.70 -2.46 10.19
N HIS A 246 6.64 -2.61 9.40
CA HIS A 246 5.82 -1.51 8.91
C HIS A 246 4.38 -1.68 9.41
N PHE A 247 3.85 -0.66 10.08
CA PHE A 247 2.50 -0.64 10.65
C PHE A 247 1.70 0.59 10.19
N GLU A 248 0.35 0.47 10.19
CA GLU A 248 -0.55 1.61 10.03
C GLU A 248 -1.04 2.07 11.42
N LEU A 249 -0.91 3.36 11.72
CA LEU A 249 -1.30 3.96 13.00
C LEU A 249 -2.50 4.90 12.87
N VAL A 250 -3.33 4.89 13.92
CA VAL A 250 -4.31 5.96 14.19
C VAL A 250 -3.57 7.10 14.91
N PRO A 251 -3.49 8.30 14.31
CA PRO A 251 -2.55 9.33 14.75
C PRO A 251 -2.86 9.95 16.12
N ASP A 252 -4.13 10.04 16.51
CA ASP A 252 -4.58 10.68 17.76
C ASP A 252 -4.70 9.70 18.95
N HIS A 253 -4.24 8.45 18.75
CA HIS A 253 -4.26 7.40 19.78
C HIS A 253 -2.86 6.80 19.99
N LEU A 254 -1.98 7.55 20.68
CA LEU A 254 -0.61 7.14 20.96
C LEU A 254 -0.28 7.34 22.46
N PRO A 255 -0.73 6.41 23.34
CA PRO A 255 -0.46 6.52 24.77
C PRO A 255 1.02 6.31 25.09
N ASP A 256 1.44 6.80 26.28
CA ASP A 256 2.85 6.82 26.72
C ASP A 256 3.50 5.44 26.70
N ALA A 257 2.77 4.38 27.03
CA ALA A 257 3.28 3.01 26.94
C ALA A 257 3.71 2.61 25.51
N LEU A 258 2.96 3.05 24.48
CA LEU A 258 3.37 2.84 23.09
C LEU A 258 4.57 3.70 22.72
N LYS A 259 4.60 4.96 23.16
CA LYS A 259 5.74 5.86 22.95
C LYS A 259 7.02 5.26 23.52
N GLU A 260 6.97 4.77 24.77
CA GLU A 260 8.09 4.07 25.39
C GLU A 260 8.55 2.83 24.60
N GLY A 261 7.61 2.05 24.07
CA GLY A 261 7.95 0.91 23.21
C GLY A 261 8.60 1.33 21.88
N ILE A 262 8.05 2.37 21.24
CA ILE A 262 8.54 2.90 19.95
C ILE A 262 9.97 3.46 20.09
N SER A 263 10.27 4.21 21.15
CA SER A 263 11.58 4.84 21.36
C SER A 263 12.73 3.84 21.52
N LYS A 264 12.46 2.55 21.79
CA LYS A 264 13.46 1.48 21.91
C LYS A 264 13.95 0.97 20.56
N PHE A 265 13.24 1.27 19.45
CA PHE A 265 13.65 0.80 18.14
C PHE A 265 14.85 1.59 17.58
N PRO A 266 15.85 0.90 17.04
CA PRO A 266 16.95 1.58 16.35
C PRO A 266 16.51 2.17 15.02
N PRO A 267 17.29 3.12 14.46
CA PRO A 267 17.03 3.65 13.12
C PRO A 267 16.90 2.54 12.07
N GLY A 268 15.93 2.67 11.17
CA GLY A 268 15.71 1.73 10.07
C GLY A 268 14.92 0.47 10.41
N ALA A 269 14.55 0.23 11.68
CA ALA A 269 13.82 -0.96 12.07
C ALA A 269 12.29 -0.80 12.03
N LEU A 270 11.78 0.44 12.08
CA LEU A 270 10.36 0.71 12.25
C LEU A 270 9.86 1.76 11.27
N GLN A 271 8.73 1.50 10.63
CA GLN A 271 8.00 2.49 9.83
C GLN A 271 6.53 2.54 10.23
N PHE A 272 5.98 3.76 10.25
CA PHE A 272 4.56 4.00 10.40
C PHE A 272 3.96 4.68 9.17
N GLU A 273 2.84 4.15 8.71
CA GLU A 273 1.92 4.80 7.78
C GLU A 273 0.80 5.44 8.59
N ILE A 274 0.61 6.76 8.46
CA ILE A 274 -0.26 7.55 9.33
C ILE A 274 -1.24 8.34 8.45
N GLY A 275 -2.49 7.93 8.45
CA GLY A 275 -3.53 8.64 7.71
C GLY A 275 -4.02 9.87 8.47
N ILE A 276 -3.71 11.07 8.00
CA ILE A 276 -4.38 12.32 8.41
C ILE A 276 -5.57 12.59 7.50
N GLN A 277 -5.38 12.48 6.22
CA GLN A 277 -6.31 12.65 5.11
C GLN A 277 -6.72 14.11 4.88
N SER A 278 -7.19 14.81 5.90
CA SER A 278 -7.46 16.25 5.94
C SER A 278 -7.36 16.75 7.37
N PHE A 279 -6.91 18.00 7.57
CA PHE A 279 -6.98 18.70 8.86
C PHE A 279 -8.25 19.54 9.01
N ASN A 280 -9.10 19.61 7.98
CA ASN A 280 -10.35 20.37 8.02
C ASN A 280 -11.44 19.61 8.78
N PRO A 281 -11.95 20.13 9.94
CA PRO A 281 -12.95 19.42 10.75
C PRO A 281 -14.30 19.21 10.02
N GLU A 282 -14.68 20.13 9.13
CA GLU A 282 -15.94 20.01 8.36
C GLU A 282 -15.81 18.87 7.35
N VAL A 283 -14.69 18.80 6.62
CA VAL A 283 -14.38 17.72 5.70
C VAL A 283 -14.32 16.38 6.42
N GLN A 284 -13.64 16.32 7.58
CA GLN A 284 -13.59 15.13 8.41
C GLN A 284 -14.99 14.65 8.82
N SER A 285 -15.86 15.58 9.23
CA SER A 285 -17.24 15.28 9.58
C SER A 285 -18.02 14.71 8.39
N LEU A 286 -17.87 15.30 7.21
CA LEU A 286 -18.52 14.84 5.98
C LEU A 286 -18.15 13.39 5.63
N VAL A 287 -16.87 13.04 5.75
CA VAL A 287 -16.39 11.68 5.43
C VAL A 287 -16.39 10.73 6.63
N SER A 288 -17.15 11.09 7.67
CA SER A 288 -17.31 10.28 8.91
C SER A 288 -15.97 9.91 9.59
N ARG A 289 -14.95 10.77 9.43
CA ARG A 289 -13.65 10.62 10.07
C ARG A 289 -13.63 11.35 11.41
N LYS A 290 -13.53 10.60 12.50
CA LYS A 290 -13.35 11.16 13.85
C LYS A 290 -11.85 11.20 14.14
N GLN A 291 -11.30 12.40 14.27
CA GLN A 291 -9.88 12.62 14.55
C GLN A 291 -9.69 13.87 15.39
N ASP A 292 -8.89 13.77 16.43
CA ASP A 292 -8.41 14.93 17.21
C ASP A 292 -7.15 15.48 16.50
N ASN A 293 -7.32 16.56 15.74
CA ASN A 293 -6.25 17.16 14.94
C ASN A 293 -5.07 17.67 15.76
N GLN A 294 -5.31 18.12 17.00
CA GLN A 294 -4.24 18.60 17.87
C GLN A 294 -3.41 17.43 18.39
N LYS A 295 -4.05 16.42 18.95
CA LYS A 295 -3.36 15.19 19.39
C LYS A 295 -2.63 14.50 18.26
N ALA A 296 -3.24 14.43 17.07
CA ALA A 296 -2.59 13.86 15.89
C ALA A 296 -1.30 14.62 15.54
N ALA A 297 -1.34 15.94 15.50
CA ALA A 297 -0.17 16.78 15.23
C ALA A 297 0.91 16.62 16.33
N ASP A 298 0.52 16.63 17.61
CA ASP A 298 1.44 16.47 18.73
C ASP A 298 2.11 15.09 18.73
N ASN A 299 1.37 14.05 18.41
CA ASN A 299 1.91 12.70 18.30
C ASN A 299 2.85 12.53 17.09
N ILE A 300 2.52 13.12 15.92
CA ILE A 300 3.43 13.12 14.77
C ILE A 300 4.73 13.86 15.11
N ARG A 301 4.63 15.04 15.75
CA ARG A 301 5.82 15.79 16.19
C ARG A 301 6.67 14.95 17.14
N TRP A 302 6.06 14.34 18.15
CA TRP A 302 6.77 13.46 19.08
C TRP A 302 7.47 12.30 18.35
N LEU A 303 6.79 11.65 17.38
CA LEU A 303 7.37 10.56 16.59
C LEU A 303 8.57 11.03 15.77
N CYS A 304 8.54 12.25 15.22
CA CYS A 304 9.65 12.83 14.45
C CYS A 304 10.84 13.22 15.35
N GLU A 305 10.59 13.74 16.53
CA GLU A 305 11.62 14.34 17.39
C GLU A 305 12.20 13.34 18.40
N GLU A 306 11.40 12.38 18.89
CA GLU A 306 11.72 11.52 20.03
C GLU A 306 11.78 10.03 19.66
N SER A 307 11.67 9.68 18.38
CA SER A 307 11.78 8.30 17.93
C SER A 307 12.63 8.16 16.66
N ASN A 308 13.08 6.93 16.42
CA ASN A 308 13.78 6.56 15.17
C ASN A 308 12.84 5.97 14.12
N ALA A 309 11.52 6.06 14.31
CA ALA A 309 10.56 5.52 13.36
C ALA A 309 10.51 6.34 12.07
N HIS A 310 10.54 5.69 10.92
CA HIS A 310 10.30 6.34 9.64
C HIS A 310 8.81 6.63 9.48
N LEU A 311 8.45 7.89 9.22
CA LEU A 311 7.05 8.31 9.12
C LEU A 311 6.64 8.58 7.69
N HIS A 312 5.55 7.95 7.28
CA HIS A 312 4.84 8.17 6.04
C HIS A 312 3.44 8.68 6.39
N VAL A 313 3.14 9.94 6.09
CA VAL A 313 1.87 10.58 6.50
C VAL A 313 1.03 10.95 5.30
N ASP A 314 -0.27 10.57 5.31
CA ASP A 314 -1.14 10.66 4.15
C ASP A 314 -2.12 11.82 4.23
N LEU A 315 -2.24 12.54 3.10
CA LEU A 315 -3.33 13.49 2.80
C LEU A 315 -4.10 13.03 1.55
N ILE A 316 -5.38 13.34 1.47
CA ILE A 316 -6.22 13.05 0.30
C ILE A 316 -6.80 14.35 -0.26
N ALA A 317 -6.43 14.70 -1.49
CA ALA A 317 -7.06 15.78 -2.24
C ALA A 317 -8.35 15.32 -2.94
N GLY A 318 -9.31 16.22 -3.05
CA GLY A 318 -10.59 15.98 -3.71
C GLY A 318 -11.69 15.43 -2.81
N LEU A 319 -11.51 15.45 -1.50
CA LEU A 319 -12.58 15.13 -0.54
C LEU A 319 -13.77 16.09 -0.69
N PRO A 320 -15.02 15.64 -0.41
CA PRO A 320 -16.18 16.50 -0.51
C PRO A 320 -16.07 17.70 0.45
N GLY A 321 -16.33 18.90 -0.07
CA GLY A 321 -16.31 20.14 0.71
C GLY A 321 -14.92 20.76 0.93
N GLU A 322 -13.84 20.12 0.50
CA GLU A 322 -12.48 20.66 0.63
C GLU A 322 -12.06 21.41 -0.63
N ASP A 323 -11.70 22.69 -0.47
CA ASP A 323 -11.12 23.51 -1.52
C ASP A 323 -9.58 23.51 -1.50
N GLU A 324 -8.96 24.14 -2.51
CA GLU A 324 -7.51 24.20 -2.62
C GLU A 324 -6.86 24.93 -1.45
N ALA A 325 -7.49 25.98 -0.92
CA ALA A 325 -6.94 26.76 0.19
C ALA A 325 -6.92 25.96 1.51
N SER A 326 -8.01 25.25 1.80
CA SER A 326 -8.12 24.34 2.94
C SER A 326 -7.09 23.21 2.85
N PHE A 327 -6.97 22.59 1.67
CA PHE A 327 -5.98 21.55 1.44
C PHE A 327 -4.54 22.07 1.61
N ALA A 328 -4.24 23.25 1.04
CA ALA A 328 -2.93 23.91 1.16
C ALA A 328 -2.57 24.19 2.64
N ALA A 329 -3.51 24.70 3.41
CA ALA A 329 -3.30 24.95 4.84
C ALA A 329 -2.99 23.63 5.60
N GLY A 330 -3.69 22.55 5.30
CA GLY A 330 -3.44 21.22 5.86
C GLY A 330 -2.07 20.67 5.46
N PHE A 331 -1.70 20.83 4.20
CA PHE A 331 -0.39 20.43 3.69
C PHE A 331 0.74 21.22 4.36
N ASN A 332 0.63 22.56 4.44
CA ASN A 332 1.62 23.41 5.10
C ASN A 332 1.78 23.05 6.58
N LYS A 333 0.67 22.76 7.27
CA LYS A 333 0.69 22.27 8.65
C LYS A 333 1.47 20.95 8.77
N LEU A 334 1.28 20.02 7.82
CA LEU A 334 1.98 18.73 7.84
C LEU A 334 3.48 18.89 7.52
N VAL A 335 3.83 19.72 6.55
CA VAL A 335 5.24 20.06 6.26
C VAL A 335 5.95 20.60 7.50
N ALA A 336 5.29 21.47 8.29
CA ALA A 336 5.84 22.01 9.54
C ALA A 336 6.08 20.96 10.62
N LEU A 337 5.42 19.80 10.57
CA LEU A 337 5.66 18.65 11.46
C LEU A 337 6.86 17.81 11.04
N LYS A 338 7.41 18.02 9.84
CA LYS A 338 8.61 17.37 9.28
C LYS A 338 8.58 15.84 9.27
N PRO A 339 7.49 15.17 8.82
CA PRO A 339 7.55 13.73 8.61
C PRO A 339 8.55 13.40 7.48
N HIS A 340 9.04 12.17 7.45
CA HIS A 340 9.99 11.73 6.43
C HIS A 340 9.39 11.75 5.02
N GLU A 341 8.12 11.35 4.90
CA GLU A 341 7.38 11.35 3.64
C GLU A 341 5.95 11.87 3.85
N ILE A 342 5.46 12.65 2.91
CA ILE A 342 4.05 13.03 2.82
C ILE A 342 3.48 12.39 1.58
N GLN A 343 2.59 11.43 1.72
CA GLN A 343 1.84 10.90 0.61
C GLN A 343 0.67 11.81 0.28
N PHE A 344 0.79 12.46 -0.86
CA PHE A 344 -0.28 13.26 -1.41
C PHE A 344 -1.18 12.34 -2.26
N GLY A 345 -2.25 11.81 -1.65
CA GLY A 345 -3.23 10.95 -2.30
C GLY A 345 -4.27 11.76 -3.07
N ILE A 346 -4.81 11.16 -4.12
CA ILE A 346 -5.99 11.67 -4.85
C ILE A 346 -7.16 10.74 -4.55
N LEU A 347 -8.31 11.32 -4.17
CA LEU A 347 -9.49 10.53 -3.81
C LEU A 347 -9.87 9.55 -4.93
N LYS A 348 -10.19 8.33 -4.52
CA LYS A 348 -10.70 7.26 -5.40
C LYS A 348 -12.07 6.81 -4.90
N ARG A 349 -13.00 6.60 -5.83
CA ARG A 349 -14.27 5.98 -5.54
C ARG A 349 -14.13 4.46 -5.54
N LEU A 350 -13.66 3.89 -4.44
CA LEU A 350 -13.62 2.43 -4.31
C LEU A 350 -15.06 1.88 -4.26
N ARG A 351 -15.31 0.79 -5.00
CA ARG A 351 -16.66 0.19 -5.07
C ARG A 351 -17.16 -0.25 -3.71
N GLY A 352 -18.43 0.05 -3.43
CA GLY A 352 -19.06 -0.24 -2.15
C GLY A 352 -18.80 0.78 -1.04
N THR A 353 -17.89 1.74 -1.23
CA THR A 353 -17.61 2.74 -0.20
C THR A 353 -18.72 3.81 -0.16
N PRO A 354 -19.08 4.27 1.06
CA PRO A 354 -20.14 5.29 1.22
C PRO A 354 -19.85 6.65 0.59
N ILE A 355 -18.62 6.91 0.15
CA ILE A 355 -18.23 8.20 -0.46
C ILE A 355 -19.13 8.59 -1.65
N ILE A 356 -19.72 7.60 -2.33
CA ILE A 356 -20.61 7.82 -3.46
C ILE A 356 -21.84 8.67 -3.09
N ARG A 357 -22.29 8.67 -1.85
CA ARG A 357 -23.44 9.45 -1.38
C ARG A 357 -23.25 10.96 -1.52
N HIS A 358 -22.00 11.41 -1.62
CA HIS A 358 -21.66 12.82 -1.77
C HIS A 358 -21.68 13.30 -3.22
N THR A 359 -21.84 12.39 -4.20
CA THR A 359 -21.73 12.68 -5.63
C THR A 359 -22.62 13.84 -6.05
N GLU A 360 -23.91 13.82 -5.73
CA GLU A 360 -24.86 14.85 -6.15
C GLU A 360 -24.64 16.17 -5.39
N ASN A 361 -24.55 16.10 -4.06
CA ASN A 361 -24.44 17.29 -3.20
C ASN A 361 -23.15 18.08 -3.43
N TYR A 362 -22.06 17.40 -3.75
CA TYR A 362 -20.75 18.02 -3.97
C TYR A 362 -20.29 17.98 -5.44
N GLY A 363 -21.18 17.57 -6.36
CA GLY A 363 -20.90 17.53 -7.79
C GLY A 363 -19.66 16.71 -8.13
N MET A 364 -19.46 15.57 -7.46
CA MET A 364 -18.26 14.75 -7.61
C MET A 364 -18.30 13.98 -8.93
N VAL A 365 -17.29 14.17 -9.75
CA VAL A 365 -17.10 13.48 -11.03
C VAL A 365 -15.88 12.57 -10.90
N PHE A 366 -16.09 11.27 -11.07
CA PHE A 366 -15.02 10.25 -11.00
C PHE A 366 -14.70 9.71 -12.40
N ASP A 367 -13.47 9.27 -12.59
CA ASP A 367 -13.09 8.49 -13.77
C ASP A 367 -13.94 7.21 -13.79
N PRO A 368 -14.59 6.88 -14.92
CA PRO A 368 -15.36 5.64 -15.04
C PRO A 368 -14.48 4.38 -15.04
N HIS A 369 -13.18 4.55 -15.27
CA HIS A 369 -12.19 3.46 -15.32
C HIS A 369 -11.36 3.38 -14.03
N PRO A 370 -10.89 2.18 -13.65
CA PRO A 370 -9.96 2.05 -12.53
C PRO A 370 -8.70 2.92 -12.73
N PRO A 371 -8.23 3.58 -11.71
CA PRO A 371 -8.57 3.46 -10.30
C PRO A 371 -9.69 4.39 -9.79
N TYR A 372 -10.64 4.82 -10.62
CA TYR A 372 -11.82 5.63 -10.27
C TYR A 372 -11.47 6.93 -9.55
N THR A 373 -10.45 7.61 -10.02
CA THR A 373 -9.93 8.83 -9.42
C THR A 373 -10.92 9.99 -9.59
N ILE A 374 -11.05 10.85 -8.59
CA ILE A 374 -11.84 12.07 -8.70
C ILE A 374 -11.26 12.99 -9.80
N LEU A 375 -12.10 13.44 -10.69
CA LEU A 375 -11.75 14.34 -11.80
C LEU A 375 -12.11 15.80 -11.51
N ALA A 376 -13.22 16.02 -10.80
CA ALA A 376 -13.70 17.34 -10.40
C ALA A 376 -14.73 17.21 -9.27
N ASN A 377 -14.95 18.30 -8.53
CA ASN A 377 -16.08 18.51 -7.63
C ASN A 377 -16.47 19.99 -7.61
N LYS A 378 -17.43 20.40 -6.77
CA LYS A 378 -17.89 21.80 -6.70
C LYS A 378 -16.80 22.79 -6.31
N GLN A 379 -15.81 22.39 -5.52
CA GLN A 379 -14.74 23.23 -5.02
C GLN A 379 -13.50 23.21 -5.92
N LEU A 380 -13.27 22.11 -6.64
CA LEU A 380 -12.08 21.87 -7.46
C LEU A 380 -12.54 21.44 -8.86
N ASP A 381 -12.40 22.30 -9.83
CA ASP A 381 -12.63 21.96 -11.24
C ASP A 381 -11.59 20.97 -11.77
N PHE A 382 -11.81 20.46 -12.98
CA PHE A 382 -10.91 19.48 -13.60
C PHE A 382 -9.47 20.00 -13.70
N MET A 383 -9.29 21.27 -14.08
CA MET A 383 -7.94 21.82 -14.24
C MET A 383 -7.22 21.98 -12.90
N SER A 384 -7.93 22.36 -11.85
CA SER A 384 -7.42 22.40 -10.48
C SER A 384 -7.04 21.00 -9.99
N MET A 385 -7.90 20.00 -10.20
CA MET A 385 -7.56 18.61 -9.87
C MET A 385 -6.33 18.12 -10.65
N GLN A 386 -6.17 18.45 -11.93
CA GLN A 386 -4.99 18.07 -12.70
C GLN A 386 -3.71 18.75 -12.18
N ARG A 387 -3.78 20.01 -11.68
CA ARG A 387 -2.63 20.64 -10.99
C ARG A 387 -2.26 19.87 -9.72
N LEU A 388 -3.23 19.48 -8.90
CA LEU A 388 -3.00 18.68 -7.68
C LEU A 388 -2.42 17.29 -8.00
N VAL A 389 -2.91 16.63 -9.06
CA VAL A 389 -2.35 15.33 -9.53
C VAL A 389 -0.88 15.48 -9.94
N ARG A 390 -0.53 16.55 -10.66
CA ARG A 390 0.87 16.84 -11.04
C ARG A 390 1.71 17.16 -9.80
N PHE A 391 1.20 18.00 -8.90
CA PHE A 391 1.84 18.28 -7.62
C PHE A 391 2.17 16.99 -6.87
N ALA A 392 1.18 16.11 -6.66
CA ALA A 392 1.36 14.83 -5.98
C ALA A 392 2.48 13.99 -6.61
N ARG A 393 2.49 13.93 -7.94
CA ARG A 393 3.50 13.17 -8.67
C ARG A 393 4.90 13.76 -8.55
N TYR A 394 5.04 15.06 -8.67
CA TYR A 394 6.34 15.71 -8.54
C TYR A 394 6.82 15.76 -7.09
N TRP A 395 5.89 15.89 -6.14
CA TRP A 395 6.20 15.74 -4.72
C TRP A 395 6.85 14.38 -4.42
N ASP A 396 6.27 13.31 -4.95
CA ASP A 396 6.83 11.97 -4.82
C ASP A 396 8.22 11.82 -5.47
N LEU A 397 8.43 12.47 -6.63
CA LEU A 397 9.71 12.40 -7.34
C LEU A 397 10.82 13.23 -6.69
N VAL A 398 10.50 14.37 -6.10
CA VAL A 398 11.46 15.34 -5.58
C VAL A 398 11.53 15.25 -4.06
N ALA A 399 10.47 15.59 -3.33
CA ALA A 399 10.49 15.65 -1.88
C ALA A 399 10.60 14.26 -1.24
N ASN A 400 9.62 13.39 -1.48
CA ASN A 400 9.61 12.06 -0.87
C ASN A 400 10.77 11.15 -1.33
N SER A 401 11.45 11.50 -2.42
CA SER A 401 12.54 10.65 -2.93
C SER A 401 13.76 10.60 -2.03
N GLY A 402 13.93 11.57 -1.11
CA GLY A 402 15.13 11.76 -0.28
C GLY A 402 16.39 12.13 -1.08
N ARG A 403 16.25 12.49 -2.39
CA ARG A 403 17.39 12.84 -3.25
C ARG A 403 17.70 14.32 -3.29
N PHE A 404 16.78 15.16 -2.83
CA PHE A 404 16.84 16.62 -2.91
C PHE A 404 16.56 17.25 -1.54
N ALA A 405 17.06 16.63 -0.46
CA ALA A 405 16.69 17.00 0.91
C ALA A 405 16.95 18.48 1.22
N ASN A 406 18.17 18.98 0.94
CA ASN A 406 18.53 20.38 1.14
C ASN A 406 17.81 21.29 0.15
N THR A 407 17.71 20.85 -1.11
CA THR A 407 17.03 21.59 -2.18
C THR A 407 15.55 21.78 -1.86
N VAL A 408 14.87 20.73 -1.39
CA VAL A 408 13.44 20.80 -1.02
C VAL A 408 13.21 21.78 0.12
N GLN A 409 14.05 21.79 1.17
CA GLN A 409 13.94 22.75 2.25
C GLN A 409 13.98 24.19 1.75
N TRP A 410 14.91 24.49 0.83
CA TRP A 410 14.99 25.80 0.20
C TRP A 410 13.77 26.11 -0.67
N MET A 411 13.32 25.14 -1.48
CA MET A 411 12.15 25.29 -2.36
C MET A 411 10.88 25.64 -1.60
N LEU A 412 10.68 25.05 -0.45
CA LEU A 412 9.44 25.19 0.32
C LEU A 412 9.33 26.58 0.98
N GLY A 413 10.43 27.16 1.49
CA GLY A 413 10.43 28.48 2.12
C GLY A 413 9.33 28.65 3.16
N ASP A 414 8.72 29.84 3.20
CA ASP A 414 7.65 30.19 4.16
C ASP A 414 6.25 29.82 3.69
N ALA A 415 6.07 29.42 2.42
CA ALA A 415 4.80 29.04 1.80
C ALA A 415 4.94 27.71 1.04
N PRO A 416 5.04 26.57 1.74
CA PRO A 416 5.41 25.29 1.14
C PRO A 416 4.52 24.83 -0.01
N PHE A 417 3.20 24.91 0.15
CA PHE A 417 2.27 24.47 -0.88
C PHE A 417 2.37 25.35 -2.13
N GLU A 418 2.33 26.65 -1.96
CA GLU A 418 2.34 27.64 -3.03
C GLU A 418 3.65 27.57 -3.82
N ASN A 419 4.77 27.51 -3.13
CA ASN A 419 6.11 27.44 -3.75
C ASN A 419 6.30 26.12 -4.52
N PHE A 420 5.84 24.99 -3.96
CA PHE A 420 5.94 23.73 -4.65
C PHE A 420 4.92 23.62 -5.79
N MET A 421 3.74 24.24 -5.67
CA MET A 421 2.76 24.34 -6.77
C MET A 421 3.32 25.14 -7.94
N ASP A 422 4.00 26.26 -7.66
CA ASP A 422 4.72 27.04 -8.68
C ASP A 422 5.77 26.19 -9.39
N PHE A 423 6.60 25.49 -8.63
CA PHE A 423 7.58 24.55 -9.20
C PHE A 423 6.90 23.45 -10.05
N SER A 424 5.83 22.87 -9.56
CA SER A 424 5.07 21.82 -10.26
C SER A 424 4.52 22.30 -11.60
N ASN A 425 3.94 23.50 -11.63
CA ASN A 425 3.43 24.11 -12.85
C ASN A 425 4.55 24.46 -13.82
N TRP A 426 5.64 25.02 -13.31
CA TRP A 426 6.84 25.34 -14.11
C TRP A 426 7.45 24.08 -14.72
N LEU A 427 7.62 23.01 -13.92
CA LEU A 427 8.20 21.76 -14.38
C LEU A 427 7.34 21.10 -15.47
N TYR A 428 6.02 21.12 -15.30
CA TYR A 428 5.11 20.60 -16.31
C TYR A 428 5.19 21.40 -17.62
N ALA A 429 5.24 22.72 -17.55
CA ALA A 429 5.38 23.59 -18.73
C ALA A 429 6.69 23.31 -19.53
N HIS A 430 7.75 22.83 -18.85
CA HIS A 430 9.04 22.53 -19.49
C HIS A 430 9.20 21.05 -19.91
N THR A 431 8.34 20.16 -19.44
CA THR A 431 8.48 18.72 -19.72
C THR A 431 7.32 18.11 -20.48
N ASP A 432 6.13 18.71 -20.35
CA ASP A 432 4.84 18.16 -20.78
C ASP A 432 4.64 16.68 -20.32
N ALA A 433 5.27 16.31 -19.21
CA ALA A 433 5.33 14.93 -18.73
C ALA A 433 5.39 14.82 -17.21
N THR A 434 4.61 13.91 -16.65
CA THR A 434 4.64 13.54 -15.23
C THR A 434 5.41 12.25 -14.96
N HIS A 435 5.77 11.51 -16.02
CA HIS A 435 6.42 10.20 -15.95
C HIS A 435 7.65 10.16 -16.86
N ARG A 436 8.55 9.21 -16.57
CA ARG A 436 9.74 8.94 -17.41
C ARG A 436 10.68 10.16 -17.56
N ILE A 437 10.71 11.04 -16.58
CA ILE A 437 11.71 12.11 -16.52
C ILE A 437 13.01 11.48 -16.00
N ALA A 438 14.05 11.45 -16.83
CA ALA A 438 15.35 10.95 -16.41
C ALA A 438 15.90 11.80 -15.25
N MET A 439 16.52 11.16 -14.26
CA MET A 439 16.97 11.82 -13.03
C MET A 439 17.95 12.99 -13.32
N GLU A 440 18.86 12.80 -14.24
CA GLU A 440 19.79 13.86 -14.66
C GLU A 440 19.06 15.08 -15.26
N ARG A 441 18.03 14.81 -16.09
CA ARG A 441 17.17 15.88 -16.63
C ARG A 441 16.38 16.58 -15.52
N LEU A 442 15.84 15.82 -14.58
CA LEU A 442 15.11 16.40 -13.44
C LEU A 442 16.01 17.31 -12.61
N ALA A 443 17.24 16.88 -12.28
CA ALA A 443 18.18 17.69 -11.53
C ALA A 443 18.54 18.99 -12.26
N LYS A 444 18.76 18.93 -13.58
CA LYS A 444 19.00 20.14 -14.41
C LYS A 444 17.81 21.09 -14.38
N LEU A 445 16.58 20.57 -14.47
CA LEU A 445 15.36 21.38 -14.41
C LEU A 445 15.17 22.00 -13.02
N VAL A 446 15.45 21.27 -11.94
CA VAL A 446 15.43 21.82 -10.59
C VAL A 446 16.42 22.97 -10.47
N ALA A 447 17.66 22.82 -10.94
CA ALA A 447 18.65 23.92 -10.95
C ALA A 447 18.18 25.14 -11.74
N GLN A 448 17.54 24.93 -12.89
CA GLN A 448 16.98 26.01 -13.69
C GLN A 448 15.86 26.77 -12.98
N TRP A 449 14.93 26.02 -12.34
CA TRP A 449 13.85 26.64 -11.56
C TRP A 449 14.41 27.47 -10.40
N LEU A 450 15.38 26.96 -9.64
CA LEU A 450 16.05 27.70 -8.56
C LEU A 450 16.62 29.03 -9.06
N GLN A 451 17.20 29.05 -10.28
CA GLN A 451 17.71 30.28 -10.90
C GLN A 451 16.58 31.27 -11.25
N THR A 452 15.41 30.79 -11.68
CA THR A 452 14.25 31.67 -11.91
C THR A 452 13.76 32.33 -10.62
N ARG A 453 14.10 31.75 -9.45
CA ARG A 453 13.77 32.30 -8.12
C ARG A 453 14.88 33.14 -7.53
N GLY A 454 15.88 33.52 -8.32
CA GLY A 454 16.95 34.47 -7.97
C GLY A 454 18.24 33.82 -7.43
N MET A 455 18.33 32.49 -7.38
CA MET A 455 19.57 31.79 -7.01
C MET A 455 20.55 31.85 -8.17
N SER A 456 21.83 32.11 -7.90
CA SER A 456 22.87 32.05 -8.95
C SER A 456 23.06 30.59 -9.42
N ALA A 457 23.55 30.42 -10.65
CA ALA A 457 23.86 29.08 -11.18
C ALA A 457 24.90 28.33 -10.32
N VAL A 458 25.84 29.06 -9.71
CA VAL A 458 26.85 28.46 -8.82
C VAL A 458 26.20 27.93 -7.54
N GLU A 459 25.35 28.72 -6.90
CA GLU A 459 24.64 28.34 -5.69
C GLU A 459 23.68 27.18 -5.95
N ALA A 460 22.90 27.21 -7.04
CA ALA A 460 21.98 26.13 -7.40
C ALA A 460 22.71 24.78 -7.61
N ASN A 461 23.86 24.82 -8.31
CA ASN A 461 24.67 23.62 -8.51
C ASN A 461 25.33 23.13 -7.20
N ALA A 462 25.78 24.05 -6.32
CA ALA A 462 26.36 23.72 -5.03
C ALA A 462 25.30 23.06 -4.11
N LEU A 463 24.06 23.57 -4.11
CA LEU A 463 22.96 23.02 -3.34
C LEU A 463 22.62 21.59 -3.80
N LEU A 464 22.49 21.38 -5.11
CA LEU A 464 22.27 20.04 -5.67
C LEU A 464 23.46 19.11 -5.42
N ALA A 465 24.69 19.60 -5.47
CA ALA A 465 25.87 18.79 -5.16
C ALA A 465 25.87 18.34 -3.70
N SER A 466 25.39 19.16 -2.76
CA SER A 466 25.24 18.77 -1.36
C SER A 466 24.24 17.62 -1.17
N ASP A 467 23.13 17.62 -1.92
CA ASP A 467 22.17 16.53 -1.92
C ASP A 467 22.77 15.23 -2.48
N TYR A 468 23.58 15.31 -3.55
CA TYR A 468 24.27 14.15 -4.13
C TYR A 468 25.34 13.58 -3.20
N ALA A 469 26.06 14.41 -2.46
CA ALA A 469 27.08 13.98 -1.52
C ALA A 469 26.46 13.19 -0.35
N GLY A 470 25.34 13.65 0.20
CA GLY A 470 24.56 12.91 1.20
C GLY A 470 24.01 11.58 0.66
N GLY A 471 23.45 11.59 -0.55
CA GLY A 471 22.93 10.40 -1.20
C GLY A 471 24.00 9.37 -1.60
N ALA A 472 25.22 9.81 -1.89
CA ALA A 472 26.35 8.91 -2.18
C ALA A 472 26.84 8.18 -0.92
N GLN A 473 26.82 8.82 0.24
CA GLN A 473 27.12 8.16 1.52
C GLN A 473 26.10 7.09 1.87
N ALA A 474 24.80 7.32 1.62
CA ALA A 474 23.75 6.32 1.79
C ALA A 474 23.93 5.12 0.83
N ALA A 475 24.38 5.36 -0.39
CA ALA A 475 24.65 4.30 -1.38
C ALA A 475 25.88 3.45 -1.04
N VAL A 476 26.86 3.99 -0.31
CA VAL A 476 28.05 3.25 0.12
C VAL A 476 27.73 2.29 1.24
N HIS A 477 26.78 2.61 2.11
CA HIS A 477 26.28 1.68 3.13
C HIS A 477 25.34 0.60 2.58
N GLY A 478 24.89 0.70 1.33
CA GLY A 478 23.98 -0.25 0.66
C GLY A 478 24.60 -1.02 -0.52
N LYS A 479 25.92 -0.98 -0.75
CA LYS A 479 26.57 -1.83 -1.77
C LYS A 479 27.00 -3.17 -1.17
N PRO A 480 26.70 -4.31 -1.85
CA PRO A 480 27.30 -5.60 -1.47
C PRO A 480 28.82 -5.47 -1.61
N SER A 481 29.56 -5.82 -0.55
CA SER A 481 31.01 -5.97 -0.61
C SER A 481 31.36 -7.06 -1.62
N GLU A 482 32.39 -6.79 -2.43
CA GLU A 482 32.92 -7.72 -3.41
C GLU A 482 33.29 -9.06 -2.79
N VAL A 483 33.04 -10.11 -3.55
CA VAL A 483 33.21 -11.53 -3.34
C VAL A 483 34.48 -11.89 -2.58
N SER A 484 34.29 -12.42 -1.37
CA SER A 484 35.31 -13.22 -0.68
C SER A 484 35.19 -14.69 -1.15
N THR A 485 36.21 -15.22 -1.75
CA THR A 485 36.36 -16.62 -2.19
C THR A 485 36.59 -17.56 -1.02
N SER A 486 35.60 -17.74 -0.15
CA SER A 486 35.56 -18.84 0.79
C SER A 486 34.10 -19.31 0.91
N GLY A 487 33.88 -20.60 0.63
CA GLY A 487 32.59 -21.24 0.37
C GLY A 487 31.57 -21.29 1.51
N ALA A 488 31.34 -20.19 2.19
CA ALA A 488 30.16 -19.97 3.04
C ALA A 488 29.08 -19.31 2.21
N LYS A 489 27.86 -19.86 2.20
CA LYS A 489 26.68 -19.30 1.55
C LYS A 489 26.47 -17.88 2.08
N VAL A 490 26.88 -16.88 1.30
CA VAL A 490 26.60 -15.48 1.58
C VAL A 490 25.09 -15.29 1.50
N ARG A 491 24.45 -14.93 2.61
CA ARG A 491 23.07 -14.46 2.63
C ARG A 491 23.06 -13.11 1.91
N PRO A 492 22.08 -12.82 1.02
CA PRO A 492 21.94 -11.48 0.48
C PRO A 492 21.64 -10.54 1.66
N ASP A 493 22.42 -9.47 1.79
CA ASP A 493 22.14 -8.40 2.74
C ASP A 493 20.70 -7.92 2.55
N VAL A 494 19.89 -7.98 3.60
CA VAL A 494 18.55 -7.41 3.60
C VAL A 494 18.72 -5.90 3.65
N ALA A 495 18.87 -5.29 2.49
CA ALA A 495 18.99 -3.85 2.38
C ALA A 495 17.60 -3.24 2.71
N LEU A 496 17.59 -2.23 3.57
CA LEU A 496 16.43 -1.36 3.79
C LEU A 496 15.85 -0.89 2.45
N PRO A 497 14.53 -0.64 2.36
CA PRO A 497 13.96 -0.03 1.17
C PRO A 497 14.78 1.20 0.77
N GLN A 498 15.26 1.27 -0.47
CA GLN A 498 16.22 2.29 -0.93
C GLN A 498 15.82 3.74 -0.59
N ARG A 499 14.52 3.99 -0.52
CA ARG A 499 13.98 5.30 -0.17
C ARG A 499 14.21 5.61 1.30
N GLN A 500 13.90 4.70 2.19
CA GLN A 500 14.13 4.84 3.62
C GLN A 500 15.63 4.97 3.95
N ALA A 501 16.49 4.19 3.30
CA ALA A 501 17.93 4.31 3.47
C ALA A 501 18.45 5.73 3.13
N ARG A 502 17.85 6.41 2.14
CA ARG A 502 18.21 7.80 1.81
C ARG A 502 17.78 8.80 2.88
N HIS A 503 16.60 8.61 3.49
CA HIS A 503 16.13 9.49 4.57
C HIS A 503 16.93 9.31 5.88
N LEU A 504 17.54 8.16 6.11
CA LEU A 504 18.42 7.94 7.26
C LEU A 504 19.79 8.59 7.09
N ALA A 505 20.19 8.91 5.87
CA ALA A 505 21.49 9.51 5.54
C ALA A 505 21.42 11.02 5.31
N SER A 506 20.23 11.58 5.25
CA SER A 506 19.96 13.03 5.14
C SER A 506 19.74 13.65 6.52
#